data_dcd36f1432bb51482bd16ed47d3bfdc3
#
_entry.id   dcd36f1432bb51482bd16ed47d3bfdc3
#
_cell.length_a   1.000
_cell.length_b   1.000
_cell.length_c   1.000
_cell.angle_alpha   90.00
_cell.angle_beta   90.00
_cell.angle_gamma   90.00
#
_symmetry.space_group_name_H-M   'P 1'
#
loop_
_entity.id
_entity.type
_entity.pdbx_description
1 polymer ?
#
loop_
_entity_poly.entity_id
_entity_poly.type
_entity_poly.pdbx_seq_one_letter_code
_entity_poly.pdbx_strand_id
1 'polypeptide(L)'
;LVDNTATLEGIFAATSLLVATHCESTPMILEAEAAATAKWGEDIPFSEPPNIRSVEACYASSSLAVGLARKHGTKLHVLHLTTAKELELFDKGPIESKRVTAEACVHHLFFNSDDYEQKGALIKCNPAIKTPADQAALLKAVAEDRIDVIATDHAPHTWEEKGRKYSTAPAGLPLVQHAVISLMDRVSDGTFSIEQIVHKTAHAPA
;
A
#
# COMPACT_ATOMS: atom_id res chain seq x y z
N LEU A 1 -10.70 -11.91 -3.26
CA LEU A 1 -9.24 -12.04 -3.34
C LEU A 1 -8.86 -13.53 -3.35
N VAL A 2 -7.75 -13.88 -3.99
CA VAL A 2 -7.17 -15.23 -3.92
C VAL A 2 -6.15 -15.20 -2.78
N ASP A 3 -6.49 -15.84 -1.67
CA ASP A 3 -5.67 -15.88 -0.45
C ASP A 3 -5.40 -17.32 0.07
N ASN A 4 -5.89 -18.31 -0.66
CA ASN A 4 -5.56 -19.70 -0.37
C ASN A 4 -4.13 -20.00 -0.79
N THR A 5 -3.28 -20.41 0.16
CA THR A 5 -1.84 -20.65 -0.05
C THR A 5 -1.54 -21.67 -1.15
N ALA A 6 -2.30 -22.77 -1.23
CA ALA A 6 -2.08 -23.78 -2.26
C ALA A 6 -2.41 -23.26 -3.67
N THR A 7 -3.47 -22.46 -3.79
CA THR A 7 -3.85 -21.81 -5.04
C THR A 7 -2.80 -20.78 -5.46
N LEU A 8 -2.34 -19.95 -4.53
CA LEU A 8 -1.25 -18.99 -4.79
C LEU A 8 0.02 -19.70 -5.23
N GLU A 9 0.42 -20.75 -4.53
CA GLU A 9 1.60 -21.53 -4.90
C GLU A 9 1.49 -22.12 -6.30
N GLY A 10 0.32 -22.65 -6.67
CA GLY A 10 0.05 -23.13 -8.02
C GLY A 10 0.19 -22.04 -9.10
N ILE A 11 -0.30 -20.83 -8.82
CA ILE A 11 -0.17 -19.68 -9.73
C ILE A 11 1.31 -19.30 -9.89
N PHE A 12 2.02 -19.12 -8.78
CA PHE A 12 3.45 -18.74 -8.82
C PHE A 12 4.32 -19.78 -9.50
N ALA A 13 4.02 -21.07 -9.32
CA ALA A 13 4.76 -22.16 -9.96
C ALA A 13 4.52 -22.26 -11.48
N ALA A 14 3.31 -21.89 -11.95
CA ALA A 14 2.89 -22.13 -13.33
C ALA A 14 3.12 -20.92 -14.26
N THR A 15 3.22 -19.69 -13.73
CA THR A 15 3.29 -18.51 -14.58
C THR A 15 4.71 -18.08 -14.92
N SER A 16 4.91 -17.65 -16.18
CA SER A 16 6.12 -16.95 -16.63
C SER A 16 5.95 -15.42 -16.67
N LEU A 17 4.73 -14.93 -16.41
CA LEU A 17 4.41 -13.50 -16.43
C LEU A 17 4.75 -12.85 -15.11
N LEU A 18 4.80 -11.50 -15.11
CA LEU A 18 4.83 -10.71 -13.88
C LEU A 18 3.51 -10.90 -13.13
N VAL A 19 3.61 -11.25 -11.85
CA VAL A 19 2.46 -11.30 -10.93
C VAL A 19 2.42 -9.98 -10.15
N ALA A 20 1.32 -9.26 -10.21
CA ALA A 20 1.05 -8.10 -9.36
C ALA A 20 0.08 -8.49 -8.25
N THR A 21 0.41 -8.15 -6.99
CA THR A 21 -0.39 -8.57 -5.83
C THR A 21 -0.74 -7.41 -4.91
N HIS A 22 -2.03 -7.33 -4.56
CA HIS A 22 -2.47 -6.66 -3.34
C HIS A 22 -2.18 -7.57 -2.16
N CYS A 23 -1.49 -7.07 -1.14
CA CYS A 23 -1.00 -7.87 -0.02
C CYS A 23 -1.61 -7.42 1.32
N GLU A 24 -2.71 -8.04 1.70
CA GLU A 24 -3.32 -7.97 3.02
C GLU A 24 -3.90 -9.33 3.41
N SER A 25 -3.72 -9.76 4.65
CA SER A 25 -4.28 -11.02 5.16
C SER A 25 -5.76 -10.87 5.47
N THR A 26 -6.64 -11.40 4.61
CA THR A 26 -8.09 -11.36 4.80
C THR A 26 -8.52 -11.94 6.15
N PRO A 27 -8.03 -13.11 6.62
CA PRO A 27 -8.42 -13.63 7.92
C PRO A 27 -8.11 -12.69 9.10
N MET A 28 -6.91 -12.07 9.09
CA MET A 28 -6.52 -11.13 10.15
C MET A 28 -7.38 -9.86 10.13
N ILE A 29 -7.71 -9.36 8.95
CA ILE A 29 -8.58 -8.18 8.81
C ILE A 29 -9.98 -8.48 9.30
N LEU A 30 -10.57 -9.61 8.92
CA LEU A 30 -11.92 -9.99 9.37
C LEU A 30 -12.01 -10.19 10.90
N GLU A 31 -10.97 -10.76 11.51
CA GLU A 31 -10.86 -10.87 12.95
C GLU A 31 -10.80 -9.49 13.62
N ALA A 32 -9.96 -8.59 13.10
CA ALA A 32 -9.83 -7.23 13.62
C ALA A 32 -11.10 -6.40 13.41
N GLU A 33 -11.78 -6.54 12.26
CA GLU A 33 -13.08 -5.90 12.00
C GLU A 33 -14.16 -6.41 12.96
N ALA A 34 -14.19 -7.72 13.25
CA ALA A 34 -15.13 -8.30 14.22
C ALA A 34 -14.86 -7.76 15.64
N ALA A 35 -13.59 -7.66 16.04
CA ALA A 35 -13.20 -7.09 17.33
C ALA A 35 -13.56 -5.59 17.44
N ALA A 36 -13.32 -4.81 16.39
CA ALA A 36 -13.71 -3.40 16.33
C ALA A 36 -15.22 -3.23 16.40
N THR A 37 -15.97 -4.07 15.67
CA THR A 37 -17.45 -4.05 15.71
C THR A 37 -17.99 -4.43 17.10
N ALA A 38 -17.39 -5.41 17.77
CA ALA A 38 -17.77 -5.80 19.13
C ALA A 38 -17.53 -4.65 20.14
N LYS A 39 -16.49 -3.86 19.93
CA LYS A 39 -16.12 -2.74 20.81
C LYS A 39 -16.93 -1.47 20.55
N TRP A 40 -17.18 -1.14 19.29
CA TRP A 40 -17.71 0.16 18.86
C TRP A 40 -19.10 0.10 18.21
N GLY A 41 -19.63 -1.12 17.95
CA GLY A 41 -20.86 -1.30 17.19
C GLY A 41 -20.69 -0.78 15.74
N GLU A 42 -21.68 0.00 15.29
CA GLU A 42 -21.64 0.63 13.97
C GLU A 42 -20.75 1.90 13.91
N ASP A 43 -20.35 2.43 15.08
CA ASP A 43 -19.64 3.72 15.18
C ASP A 43 -18.14 3.52 15.37
N ILE A 44 -17.54 2.63 14.57
CA ILE A 44 -16.09 2.44 14.54
C ILE A 44 -15.41 3.77 14.17
N PRO A 45 -14.55 4.31 15.05
CA PRO A 45 -13.89 5.59 14.78
C PRO A 45 -12.85 5.48 13.67
N PHE A 46 -12.60 6.57 12.96
CA PHE A 46 -11.58 6.63 11.90
C PHE A 46 -10.12 6.62 12.43
N SER A 47 -9.90 6.46 13.73
CA SER A 47 -8.61 6.09 14.30
C SER A 47 -8.29 4.59 14.19
N GLU A 48 -9.29 3.74 13.91
CA GLU A 48 -9.15 2.28 13.87
C GLU A 48 -8.65 1.68 12.53
N PRO A 49 -8.73 2.33 11.35
CA PRO A 49 -8.23 1.75 10.10
C PRO A 49 -6.83 1.16 10.20
N PRO A 50 -5.81 1.81 10.82
CA PRO A 50 -4.47 1.24 10.94
C PRO A 50 -4.40 -0.02 11.82
N ASN A 51 -5.32 -0.17 12.78
CA ASN A 51 -5.42 -1.32 13.66
C ASN A 51 -6.14 -2.49 12.99
N ILE A 52 -7.20 -2.20 12.24
CA ILE A 52 -7.99 -3.21 11.50
C ILE A 52 -7.17 -3.77 10.34
N ARG A 53 -6.54 -2.90 9.55
CA ARG A 53 -5.65 -3.25 8.44
C ARG A 53 -4.21 -3.05 8.88
N SER A 54 -3.81 -3.92 9.83
CA SER A 54 -2.59 -3.75 10.61
C SER A 54 -1.30 -3.97 9.81
N VAL A 55 -0.18 -3.56 10.41
CA VAL A 55 1.16 -3.85 9.90
C VAL A 55 1.36 -5.35 9.74
N GLU A 56 0.88 -6.15 10.70
CA GLU A 56 0.98 -7.60 10.69
C GLU A 56 0.19 -8.23 9.56
N ALA A 57 -1.01 -7.72 9.26
CA ALA A 57 -1.84 -8.21 8.16
C ALA A 57 -1.19 -7.95 6.79
N CYS A 58 -0.59 -6.78 6.60
CA CYS A 58 0.18 -6.45 5.41
C CYS A 58 1.42 -7.34 5.28
N TYR A 59 2.24 -7.40 6.35
CA TYR A 59 3.49 -8.17 6.34
C TYR A 59 3.27 -9.67 6.15
N ALA A 60 2.25 -10.26 6.76
CA ALA A 60 1.93 -11.69 6.60
C ALA A 60 1.65 -12.04 5.13
N SER A 61 0.89 -11.20 4.44
CA SER A 61 0.55 -11.41 3.03
C SER A 61 1.74 -11.12 2.10
N SER A 62 2.44 -10.00 2.31
CA SER A 62 3.60 -9.63 1.50
C SER A 62 4.74 -10.65 1.65
N SER A 63 5.02 -11.13 2.87
CA SER A 63 6.05 -12.13 3.11
C SER A 63 5.73 -13.47 2.45
N LEU A 64 4.46 -13.89 2.44
CA LEU A 64 4.01 -15.08 1.71
C LEU A 64 4.24 -14.92 0.21
N ALA A 65 3.79 -13.82 -0.39
CA ALA A 65 3.92 -13.56 -1.82
C ALA A 65 5.40 -13.52 -2.26
N VAL A 66 6.25 -12.78 -1.50
CA VAL A 66 7.70 -12.71 -1.76
C VAL A 66 8.37 -14.07 -1.58
N GLY A 67 7.97 -14.83 -0.56
CA GLY A 67 8.47 -16.20 -0.34
C GLY A 67 8.16 -17.14 -1.52
N LEU A 68 6.94 -17.09 -2.04
CA LEU A 68 6.51 -17.86 -3.21
C LEU A 68 7.26 -17.42 -4.48
N ALA A 69 7.41 -16.11 -4.69
CA ALA A 69 8.15 -15.57 -5.82
C ALA A 69 9.62 -16.05 -5.82
N ARG A 70 10.28 -15.99 -4.66
CA ARG A 70 11.65 -16.48 -4.51
C ARG A 70 11.76 -17.99 -4.70
N LYS A 71 10.81 -18.75 -4.16
CA LYS A 71 10.77 -20.24 -4.28
C LYS A 71 10.66 -20.70 -5.73
N HIS A 72 9.78 -20.05 -6.51
CA HIS A 72 9.50 -20.46 -7.90
C HIS A 72 10.25 -19.64 -8.95
N GLY A 73 11.01 -18.61 -8.54
CA GLY A 73 11.72 -17.73 -9.45
C GLY A 73 10.78 -16.83 -10.27
N THR A 74 9.54 -16.58 -9.80
CA THR A 74 8.52 -15.81 -10.46
C THR A 74 8.80 -14.30 -10.31
N LYS A 75 8.53 -13.51 -11.34
CA LYS A 75 8.57 -12.04 -11.22
C LYS A 75 7.35 -11.59 -10.42
N LEU A 76 7.58 -10.77 -9.40
CA LEU A 76 6.54 -10.25 -8.52
C LEU A 76 6.62 -8.73 -8.41
N HIS A 77 5.47 -8.07 -8.47
CA HIS A 77 5.29 -6.67 -8.09
C HIS A 77 4.28 -6.57 -6.96
N VAL A 78 4.72 -6.08 -5.80
CA VAL A 78 3.84 -5.88 -4.64
C VAL A 78 3.32 -4.46 -4.69
N LEU A 79 2.00 -4.33 -4.83
CA LEU A 79 1.29 -3.06 -4.95
C LEU A 79 1.25 -2.32 -3.60
N HIS A 80 1.22 -0.99 -3.63
CA HIS A 80 0.87 -0.07 -2.55
C HIS A 80 1.39 -0.46 -1.14
N LEU A 81 2.70 -0.64 -0.96
CA LEU A 81 3.30 -0.83 0.36
C LEU A 81 2.96 0.33 1.30
N THR A 82 2.65 0.00 2.55
CA THR A 82 2.25 1.01 3.52
C THR A 82 2.98 0.93 4.86
N THR A 83 3.86 -0.04 5.07
CA THR A 83 4.51 -0.27 6.35
C THR A 83 6.02 -0.30 6.26
N ALA A 84 6.70 0.19 7.29
CA ALA A 84 8.16 0.09 7.41
C ALA A 84 8.63 -1.37 7.46
N LYS A 85 7.83 -2.25 8.10
CA LYS A 85 8.15 -3.67 8.26
C LYS A 85 8.22 -4.42 6.93
N GLU A 86 7.32 -4.12 6.00
CA GLU A 86 7.32 -4.75 4.67
C GLU A 86 8.59 -4.45 3.88
N LEU A 87 9.24 -3.30 4.11
CA LEU A 87 10.46 -2.90 3.41
C LEU A 87 11.62 -3.88 3.60
N GLU A 88 11.61 -4.69 4.65
CA GLU A 88 12.62 -5.73 4.89
C GLU A 88 12.62 -6.83 3.81
N LEU A 89 11.52 -6.98 3.09
CA LEU A 89 11.32 -7.98 2.05
C LEU A 89 11.94 -7.60 0.70
N PHE A 90 12.29 -6.33 0.51
CA PHE A 90 12.69 -5.80 -0.80
C PHE A 90 14.14 -5.30 -0.80
N ASP A 91 14.85 -5.59 -1.87
CA ASP A 91 16.23 -5.17 -2.06
C ASP A 91 16.30 -3.74 -2.58
N LYS A 92 17.41 -3.04 -2.30
CA LYS A 92 17.77 -1.75 -2.92
C LYS A 92 18.44 -1.97 -4.27
N GLY A 93 18.36 -0.97 -5.13
CA GLY A 93 19.09 -0.93 -6.41
C GLY A 93 18.16 -0.78 -7.60
N PRO A 94 18.73 -0.81 -8.82
CA PRO A 94 17.99 -0.56 -10.05
C PRO A 94 16.93 -1.64 -10.31
N ILE A 95 15.77 -1.22 -10.79
CA ILE A 95 14.60 -2.08 -11.02
C ILE A 95 14.91 -3.26 -11.96
N GLU A 96 15.77 -3.04 -12.95
CA GLU A 96 16.14 -4.04 -13.96
C GLU A 96 16.88 -5.24 -13.36
N SER A 97 17.50 -5.07 -12.18
CA SER A 97 18.20 -6.14 -11.47
C SER A 97 17.28 -6.96 -10.57
N LYS A 98 16.03 -6.54 -10.39
CA LYS A 98 15.10 -7.12 -9.42
C LYS A 98 14.10 -8.08 -10.06
N ARG A 99 13.83 -9.19 -9.39
CA ARG A 99 12.71 -10.08 -9.71
C ARG A 99 11.48 -9.80 -8.85
N VAL A 100 11.70 -9.17 -7.70
CA VAL A 100 10.64 -8.76 -6.77
C VAL A 100 10.75 -7.24 -6.63
N THR A 101 9.73 -6.54 -7.07
CA THR A 101 9.62 -5.08 -7.07
C THR A 101 8.50 -4.61 -6.16
N ALA A 102 8.55 -3.36 -5.74
CA ALA A 102 7.61 -2.75 -4.81
C ALA A 102 7.08 -1.41 -5.32
N GLU A 103 5.84 -1.12 -4.95
CA GLU A 103 5.17 0.13 -5.25
C GLU A 103 4.73 0.83 -3.96
N ALA A 104 4.77 2.15 -3.94
CA ALA A 104 4.07 2.97 -2.96
C ALA A 104 3.09 3.91 -3.66
N CYS A 105 1.91 4.12 -3.07
CA CYS A 105 0.97 5.08 -3.59
C CYS A 105 1.17 6.46 -2.97
N VAL A 106 0.89 7.51 -3.76
CA VAL A 106 1.11 8.90 -3.35
C VAL A 106 0.44 9.25 -2.03
N HIS A 107 -0.74 8.71 -1.73
CA HIS A 107 -1.43 8.96 -0.47
C HIS A 107 -0.73 8.37 0.76
N HIS A 108 -0.03 7.24 0.62
CA HIS A 108 0.80 6.66 1.69
C HIS A 108 2.10 7.46 1.91
N LEU A 109 2.56 8.22 0.90
CA LEU A 109 3.70 9.12 1.01
C LEU A 109 3.30 10.52 1.54
N PHE A 110 2.01 10.87 1.45
CA PHE A 110 1.49 12.20 1.78
C PHE A 110 0.81 12.25 3.15
N PHE A 111 -0.07 11.27 3.46
CA PHE A 111 -0.82 11.18 4.71
C PHE A 111 -0.19 10.17 5.67
N ASN A 112 -0.47 10.35 6.97
CA ASN A 112 -0.21 9.39 8.03
C ASN A 112 -1.44 9.25 8.95
N SER A 113 -1.36 8.39 9.97
CA SER A 113 -2.51 8.06 10.83
C SER A 113 -3.08 9.25 11.60
N ASP A 114 -2.30 10.31 11.84
CA ASP A 114 -2.77 11.48 12.57
C ASP A 114 -3.77 12.30 11.74
N ASP A 115 -3.71 12.18 10.40
CA ASP A 115 -4.64 12.85 9.49
C ASP A 115 -6.07 12.29 9.56
N TYR A 116 -6.27 11.09 10.10
CA TYR A 116 -7.60 10.50 10.24
C TYR A 116 -8.52 11.33 11.12
N GLU A 117 -8.00 12.04 12.12
CA GLU A 117 -8.80 12.91 13.00
C GLU A 117 -9.54 13.99 12.20
N GLN A 118 -8.88 14.58 11.20
CA GLN A 118 -9.45 15.66 10.39
C GLN A 118 -10.12 15.18 9.10
N LYS A 119 -9.58 14.11 8.49
CA LYS A 119 -9.98 13.66 7.15
C LYS A 119 -10.99 12.50 7.19
N GLY A 120 -11.00 11.71 8.25
CA GLY A 120 -11.94 10.59 8.41
C GLY A 120 -11.97 9.67 7.19
N ALA A 121 -13.18 9.42 6.69
CA ALA A 121 -13.42 8.56 5.53
C ALA A 121 -12.77 9.06 4.24
N LEU A 122 -12.46 10.36 4.11
CA LEU A 122 -11.85 10.89 2.89
C LEU A 122 -10.52 10.23 2.56
N ILE A 123 -9.77 9.81 3.58
CA ILE A 123 -8.50 9.10 3.41
C ILE A 123 -8.58 7.60 3.72
N LYS A 124 -9.78 7.04 3.87
CA LYS A 124 -9.97 5.59 3.99
C LYS A 124 -9.55 4.91 2.69
N CYS A 125 -8.57 4.02 2.76
CA CYS A 125 -8.04 3.21 1.66
C CYS A 125 -7.63 1.81 2.14
N ASN A 126 -7.33 0.93 1.20
CA ASN A 126 -6.87 -0.43 1.44
C ASN A 126 -5.59 -0.70 0.62
N PRO A 127 -4.44 -0.87 1.29
CA PRO A 127 -4.20 -0.90 2.74
C PRO A 127 -4.40 0.46 3.40
N ALA A 128 -4.72 0.45 4.71
CA ALA A 128 -4.93 1.69 5.47
C ALA A 128 -3.62 2.48 5.59
N ILE A 129 -3.75 3.81 5.64
CA ILE A 129 -2.65 4.73 5.97
C ILE A 129 -2.13 4.39 7.37
N LYS A 130 -0.82 4.34 7.54
CA LYS A 130 -0.14 3.93 8.77
C LYS A 130 0.47 5.12 9.53
N THR A 131 1.34 4.82 10.47
CA THR A 131 1.95 5.80 11.37
C THR A 131 2.86 6.81 10.66
N PRO A 132 3.17 7.97 11.29
CA PRO A 132 4.20 8.88 10.78
C PRO A 132 5.56 8.21 10.56
N ALA A 133 5.90 7.21 11.38
CA ALA A 133 7.14 6.46 11.23
C ALA A 133 7.14 5.56 9.98
N ASP A 134 6.01 4.94 9.67
CA ASP A 134 5.83 4.17 8.43
C ASP A 134 5.94 5.08 7.21
N GLN A 135 5.26 6.24 7.22
CA GLN A 135 5.35 7.23 6.15
C GLN A 135 6.80 7.68 5.90
N ALA A 136 7.53 8.02 6.96
CA ALA A 136 8.93 8.43 6.85
C ALA A 136 9.82 7.31 6.28
N ALA A 137 9.55 6.05 6.66
CA ALA A 137 10.27 4.90 6.14
C ALA A 137 9.99 4.66 4.65
N LEU A 138 8.73 4.83 4.21
CA LEU A 138 8.36 4.74 2.80
C LEU A 138 9.04 5.82 1.95
N LEU A 139 9.01 7.08 2.39
CA LEU A 139 9.68 8.19 1.71
C LEU A 139 11.17 7.89 1.53
N LYS A 140 11.83 7.45 2.59
CA LYS A 140 13.24 7.03 2.54
C LYS A 140 13.46 5.86 1.59
N ALA A 141 12.58 4.86 1.60
CA ALA A 141 12.69 3.68 0.73
C ALA A 141 12.53 4.01 -0.76
N VAL A 142 11.68 4.99 -1.10
CA VAL A 142 11.57 5.54 -2.46
C VAL A 142 12.86 6.23 -2.88
N ALA A 143 13.43 7.09 -2.01
CA ALA A 143 14.66 7.82 -2.29
C ALA A 143 15.89 6.91 -2.44
N GLU A 144 15.89 5.75 -1.77
CA GLU A 144 17.00 4.77 -1.75
C GLU A 144 16.82 3.61 -2.74
N ASP A 145 15.90 3.70 -3.70
CA ASP A 145 15.59 2.65 -4.69
C ASP A 145 15.25 1.27 -4.10
N ARG A 146 14.62 1.27 -2.92
CA ARG A 146 14.03 0.07 -2.33
C ARG A 146 12.59 -0.10 -2.81
N ILE A 147 11.84 1.00 -2.95
CA ILE A 147 10.55 1.06 -3.64
C ILE A 147 10.81 1.54 -5.07
N ASP A 148 10.29 0.81 -6.03
CA ASP A 148 10.61 0.93 -7.45
C ASP A 148 9.67 1.87 -8.20
N VAL A 149 8.39 1.82 -7.85
CA VAL A 149 7.29 2.53 -8.55
C VAL A 149 6.53 3.41 -7.57
N ILE A 150 6.09 4.57 -8.04
CA ILE A 150 5.10 5.40 -7.36
C ILE A 150 3.82 5.39 -8.19
N ALA A 151 2.71 4.99 -7.58
CA ALA A 151 1.41 4.89 -8.22
C ALA A 151 0.33 5.70 -7.49
N THR A 152 -0.91 5.61 -7.95
CA THR A 152 -2.03 6.37 -7.39
C THR A 152 -3.04 5.52 -6.65
N ASP A 153 -3.24 4.29 -7.05
CA ASP A 153 -4.39 3.48 -6.62
C ASP A 153 -5.71 4.28 -6.70
N HIS A 154 -5.92 4.94 -7.86
CA HIS A 154 -7.03 5.87 -8.07
C HIS A 154 -8.38 5.15 -8.00
N ALA A 155 -9.13 5.38 -6.92
CA ALA A 155 -10.46 4.83 -6.70
C ALA A 155 -11.40 5.95 -6.21
N PRO A 156 -12.02 6.71 -7.14
CA PRO A 156 -12.87 7.84 -6.79
C PRO A 156 -14.24 7.40 -6.27
N HIS A 157 -14.73 8.14 -5.27
CA HIS A 157 -16.05 7.97 -4.69
C HIS A 157 -16.70 9.34 -4.47
N THR A 158 -18.04 9.38 -4.41
CA THR A 158 -18.75 10.64 -4.18
C THR A 158 -18.60 11.13 -2.74
N TRP A 159 -18.90 12.42 -2.52
CA TRP A 159 -18.91 12.99 -1.17
C TRP A 159 -19.92 12.31 -0.26
N GLU A 160 -21.09 11.92 -0.80
CA GLU A 160 -22.15 11.21 -0.07
C GLU A 160 -21.68 9.82 0.38
N GLU A 161 -20.95 9.12 -0.46
CA GLU A 161 -20.36 7.81 -0.12
C GLU A 161 -19.28 7.95 0.95
N LYS A 162 -18.39 8.93 0.80
CA LYS A 162 -17.31 9.21 1.76
C LYS A 162 -17.81 9.85 3.06
N GLY A 163 -19.02 10.41 3.11
CA GLY A 163 -19.66 10.93 4.32
C GLY A 163 -20.28 9.88 5.24
N ARG A 164 -20.16 8.59 4.91
CA ARG A 164 -20.75 7.48 5.69
C ARG A 164 -19.87 7.07 6.86
N LYS A 165 -20.47 6.24 7.76
CA LYS A 165 -19.73 5.56 8.85
C LYS A 165 -18.62 4.67 8.30
N TYR A 166 -17.62 4.36 9.14
CA TYR A 166 -16.47 3.53 8.74
C TYR A 166 -16.89 2.24 8.01
N SER A 167 -17.84 1.48 8.57
CA SER A 167 -18.27 0.19 8.02
C SER A 167 -18.89 0.27 6.62
N THR A 168 -19.45 1.43 6.24
CA THR A 168 -20.19 1.63 4.98
C THR A 168 -19.53 2.63 4.03
N ALA A 169 -18.57 3.42 4.50
CA ALA A 169 -17.79 4.31 3.65
C ALA A 169 -16.85 3.46 2.77
N PRO A 170 -16.84 3.65 1.44
CA PRO A 170 -15.94 2.93 0.56
C PRO A 170 -14.48 3.33 0.77
N ALA A 171 -13.56 2.40 0.54
CA ALA A 171 -12.12 2.66 0.51
C ALA A 171 -11.69 3.15 -0.87
N GLY A 172 -10.81 4.14 -0.91
CA GLY A 172 -10.26 4.71 -2.14
C GLY A 172 -10.22 6.23 -2.13
N LEU A 173 -9.27 6.80 -2.88
CA LEU A 173 -9.06 8.25 -3.05
C LEU A 173 -8.99 8.64 -4.52
N PRO A 174 -9.46 9.85 -4.91
CA PRO A 174 -9.40 10.36 -6.29
C PRO A 174 -8.04 11.02 -6.57
N LEU A 175 -7.01 10.25 -6.90
CA LEU A 175 -5.61 10.69 -6.85
C LEU A 175 -4.95 10.99 -8.20
N VAL A 176 -5.50 10.59 -9.34
CA VAL A 176 -4.86 10.82 -10.66
C VAL A 176 -4.49 12.28 -10.87
N GLN A 177 -5.41 13.21 -10.58
CA GLN A 177 -5.16 14.65 -10.73
C GLN A 177 -4.11 15.18 -9.75
N HIS A 178 -4.03 14.59 -8.55
CA HIS A 178 -3.23 15.13 -7.44
C HIS A 178 -1.85 14.50 -7.31
N ALA A 179 -1.60 13.38 -7.99
CA ALA A 179 -0.39 12.58 -7.80
C ALA A 179 0.89 13.39 -8.04
N VAL A 180 1.04 13.96 -9.23
CA VAL A 180 2.25 14.74 -9.57
C VAL A 180 2.38 15.98 -8.68
N ILE A 181 1.26 16.67 -8.41
CA ILE A 181 1.27 17.90 -7.59
C ILE A 181 1.78 17.58 -6.18
N SER A 182 1.27 16.51 -5.53
CA SER A 182 1.73 16.12 -4.18
C SER A 182 3.18 15.65 -4.16
N LEU A 183 3.67 15.06 -5.25
CA LEU A 183 5.09 14.69 -5.37
C LEU A 183 5.99 15.91 -5.57
N MET A 184 5.50 16.98 -6.21
CA MET A 184 6.24 18.24 -6.32
C MET A 184 6.48 18.93 -4.98
N ASP A 185 5.60 18.73 -3.97
CA ASP A 185 5.88 19.18 -2.60
C ASP A 185 7.13 18.49 -2.05
N ARG A 186 7.33 17.21 -2.36
CA ARG A 186 8.52 16.44 -1.97
C ARG A 186 9.80 16.84 -2.73
N VAL A 187 9.67 17.44 -3.90
CA VAL A 187 10.78 18.09 -4.59
C VAL A 187 11.14 19.39 -3.87
N SER A 188 10.12 20.17 -3.49
CA SER A 188 10.33 21.48 -2.84
C SER A 188 10.99 21.36 -1.47
N ASP A 189 10.73 20.28 -0.73
CA ASP A 189 11.35 20.00 0.57
C ASP A 189 12.69 19.23 0.46
N GLY A 190 13.10 18.85 -0.76
CA GLY A 190 14.35 18.16 -1.04
C GLY A 190 14.32 16.64 -0.78
N THR A 191 13.15 16.05 -0.54
CA THR A 191 13.00 14.60 -0.32
C THR A 191 13.25 13.82 -1.60
N PHE A 192 12.77 14.32 -2.76
CA PHE A 192 12.97 13.71 -4.08
C PHE A 192 13.53 14.70 -5.08
N SER A 193 14.21 14.20 -6.11
CA SER A 193 14.50 14.98 -7.32
C SER A 193 13.37 14.81 -8.37
N ILE A 194 13.30 15.73 -9.32
CA ILE A 194 12.36 15.63 -10.46
C ILE A 194 12.63 14.36 -11.26
N GLU A 195 13.91 14.02 -11.49
CA GLU A 195 14.34 12.84 -12.21
C GLU A 195 13.87 11.55 -11.52
N GLN A 196 13.94 11.48 -10.17
CA GLN A 196 13.42 10.35 -9.41
C GLN A 196 11.92 10.21 -9.59
N ILE A 197 11.16 11.31 -9.55
CA ILE A 197 9.70 11.27 -9.75
C ILE A 197 9.38 10.78 -11.16
N VAL A 198 10.01 11.36 -12.19
CA VAL A 198 9.79 10.94 -13.59
C VAL A 198 10.14 9.47 -13.78
N HIS A 199 11.29 9.04 -13.22
CA HIS A 199 11.69 7.63 -13.31
C HIS A 199 10.64 6.72 -12.69
N LYS A 200 10.24 6.98 -11.43
CA LYS A 200 9.38 6.08 -10.66
C LYS A 200 7.88 6.13 -11.04
N THR A 201 7.44 7.19 -11.71
CA THR A 201 6.04 7.32 -12.15
C THR A 201 5.83 6.99 -13.63
N ALA A 202 6.88 7.02 -14.45
CA ALA A 202 6.76 6.84 -15.89
C ALA A 202 7.68 5.75 -16.47
N HIS A 203 8.99 5.79 -16.19
CA HIS A 203 9.94 4.86 -16.79
C HIS A 203 9.96 3.49 -16.09
N ALA A 204 9.94 3.46 -14.78
CA ALA A 204 9.98 2.21 -14.02
C ALA A 204 8.73 1.33 -14.21
N PRO A 205 7.50 1.88 -14.31
CA PRO A 205 6.31 1.06 -14.59
C PRO A 205 6.17 0.62 -16.05
N ALA A 206 6.92 1.20 -17.01
CA ALA A 206 6.85 0.86 -18.43
C ALA A 206 7.75 -0.32 -18.79
#